data_27ec5e27a9a4bfa5f52a9c20db257097
#
_entry.id   27ec5e27a9a4bfa5f52a9c20db257097
#
_cell.length_a   1.000
_cell.length_b   1.000
_cell.length_c   1.000
_cell.angle_alpha   90.00
_cell.angle_beta   90.00
_cell.angle_gamma   90.00
#
_symmetry.space_group_name_H-M   'P 1'
#
loop_
_entity.id
_entity.type
_entity.pdbx_description
1 polymer ?
#
loop_
_entity_poly.entity_id
_entity_poly.type
_entity_poly.pdbx_seq_one_letter_code
_entity_poly.pdbx_strand_id
1 'polypeptide(L)'
;GEDPRSLAKPLVAARGWGDSEFQCLVALWNRESHWNPYAKNASSGAYGIPQALPGSKMASAGADWQTNPVTQINWGLVATAGRVRRSRIQTPSVGTDQLGWVREFNPSLFNPASAQ
;
A
#
# COMPACT_ATOMS: atom_id res chain seq x y z
N GLY A 1 -11.14 14.55 -8.64
CA GLY A 1 -9.95 14.76 -7.92
C GLY A 1 -8.73 14.19 -8.58
N GLU A 2 -7.61 14.36 -7.91
CA GLU A 2 -6.37 13.84 -8.41
C GLU A 2 -6.30 12.32 -8.30
N ASP A 3 -5.59 11.73 -9.24
CA ASP A 3 -5.32 10.31 -9.19
C ASP A 3 -4.50 10.00 -7.94
N PRO A 4 -4.94 9.07 -7.09
CA PRO A 4 -4.17 8.73 -5.89
C PRO A 4 -2.72 8.31 -6.16
N ARG A 5 -2.45 7.72 -7.32
CA ARG A 5 -1.07 7.37 -7.68
C ARG A 5 -0.20 8.60 -7.79
N SER A 6 -0.74 9.65 -8.39
CA SER A 6 -0.02 10.93 -8.51
C SER A 6 0.22 11.55 -7.14
N LEU A 7 -0.76 11.42 -6.24
CA LEU A 7 -0.60 11.92 -4.88
C LEU A 7 0.49 11.17 -4.12
N ALA A 8 0.65 9.88 -4.40
CA ALA A 8 1.62 9.05 -3.71
C ALA A 8 3.05 9.35 -4.11
N LYS A 9 3.28 9.78 -5.35
CA LYS A 9 4.64 9.91 -5.87
C LYS A 9 5.52 10.84 -5.02
N PRO A 10 5.10 12.07 -4.70
CA PRO A 10 5.93 12.92 -3.85
C PRO A 10 6.06 12.38 -2.43
N LEU A 11 5.06 11.67 -1.94
CA LEU A 11 5.12 11.11 -0.60
C LEU A 11 6.15 9.99 -0.52
N VAL A 12 6.24 9.19 -1.56
CA VAL A 12 7.25 8.14 -1.69
C VAL A 12 8.64 8.76 -1.76
N ALA A 13 8.79 9.79 -2.59
CA ALA A 13 10.07 10.47 -2.75
C ALA A 13 10.54 11.11 -1.43
N ALA A 14 9.61 11.64 -0.65
CA ALA A 14 9.92 12.26 0.64
C ALA A 14 10.51 11.26 1.63
N ARG A 15 10.26 9.96 1.42
CA ARG A 15 10.85 8.92 2.25
C ARG A 15 12.21 8.46 1.76
N GLY A 16 12.71 9.07 0.70
CA GLY A 16 13.98 8.68 0.12
C GLY A 16 13.89 7.45 -0.77
N TRP A 17 12.69 7.04 -1.14
CA TRP A 17 12.50 5.89 -2.01
C TRP A 17 12.54 6.35 -3.46
N GLY A 18 13.16 5.52 -4.30
CA GLY A 18 13.29 5.82 -5.71
C GLY A 18 12.15 5.27 -6.54
N ASP A 19 12.34 5.39 -7.85
CA ASP A 19 11.30 4.99 -8.79
C ASP A 19 10.96 3.51 -8.72
N SER A 20 11.94 2.64 -8.48
CA SER A 20 11.65 1.21 -8.42
C SER A 20 10.78 0.87 -7.21
N GLU A 21 10.98 1.53 -6.08
CA GLU A 21 10.08 1.33 -4.94
C GLU A 21 8.69 1.85 -5.24
N PHE A 22 8.61 2.98 -5.93
CA PHE A 22 7.32 3.53 -6.32
C PHE A 22 6.58 2.58 -7.25
N GLN A 23 7.26 2.01 -8.23
CA GLN A 23 6.63 1.07 -9.15
C GLN A 23 6.13 -0.18 -8.43
N CYS A 24 6.91 -0.66 -7.47
CA CYS A 24 6.49 -1.77 -6.62
C CYS A 24 5.19 -1.45 -5.90
N LEU A 25 5.13 -0.25 -5.34
CA LEU A 25 3.96 0.18 -4.59
C LEU A 25 2.75 0.32 -5.50
N VAL A 26 2.95 0.88 -6.69
CA VAL A 26 1.87 1.01 -7.67
C VAL A 26 1.28 -0.36 -8.00
N ALA A 27 2.14 -1.33 -8.28
CA ALA A 27 1.69 -2.67 -8.62
C ALA A 27 0.98 -3.34 -7.44
N LEU A 28 1.51 -3.17 -6.25
CA LEU A 28 0.95 -3.75 -5.05
C LEU A 28 -0.46 -3.25 -4.78
N TRP A 29 -0.63 -1.94 -4.76
CA TRP A 29 -1.93 -1.37 -4.41
C TRP A 29 -2.92 -1.42 -5.58
N ASN A 30 -2.44 -1.57 -6.80
CA ASN A 30 -3.33 -1.93 -7.92
C ASN A 30 -4.01 -3.26 -7.62
N ARG A 31 -3.24 -4.21 -7.15
CA ARG A 31 -3.78 -5.53 -6.85
C ARG A 31 -4.73 -5.50 -5.66
N GLU A 32 -4.41 -4.69 -4.65
CA GLU A 32 -5.21 -4.66 -3.44
C GLU A 32 -6.55 -3.95 -3.64
N SER A 33 -6.53 -2.81 -4.31
CA SER A 33 -7.70 -1.94 -4.32
C SER A 33 -7.90 -1.18 -5.62
N HIS A 34 -7.03 -1.38 -6.61
CA HIS A 34 -6.95 -0.53 -7.80
C HIS A 34 -6.79 0.94 -7.40
N TRP A 35 -6.14 1.18 -6.27
CA TRP A 35 -5.91 2.53 -5.73
C TRP A 35 -7.21 3.27 -5.41
N ASN A 36 -8.27 2.53 -5.15
CA ASN A 36 -9.57 3.11 -4.82
C ASN A 36 -9.66 3.35 -3.31
N PRO A 37 -9.74 4.60 -2.85
CA PRO A 37 -9.80 4.89 -1.42
C PRO A 37 -11.07 4.37 -0.74
N TYR A 38 -12.06 3.99 -1.52
CA TYR A 38 -13.32 3.48 -0.96
C TYR A 38 -13.46 1.97 -1.10
N ALA A 39 -12.42 1.29 -1.60
CA ALA A 39 -12.47 -0.15 -1.77
C ALA A 39 -12.63 -0.84 -0.43
N LYS A 40 -13.56 -1.79 -0.35
CA LYS A 40 -13.80 -2.53 0.86
C LYS A 40 -14.02 -4.00 0.52
N ASN A 41 -13.29 -4.88 1.18
CA ASN A 41 -13.46 -6.30 0.98
C ASN A 41 -14.73 -6.77 1.73
N ALA A 42 -15.65 -7.36 0.99
CA ALA A 42 -16.96 -7.74 1.55
C ALA A 42 -16.84 -8.82 2.63
N SER A 43 -15.83 -9.69 2.53
CA SER A 43 -15.65 -10.77 3.49
C SER A 43 -14.98 -10.33 4.78
N SER A 44 -13.90 -9.57 4.65
CA SER A 44 -13.05 -9.25 5.80
C SER A 44 -13.24 -7.86 6.33
N GLY A 45 -13.68 -6.92 5.49
CA GLY A 45 -13.76 -5.52 5.86
C GLY A 45 -12.48 -4.74 5.64
N ALA A 46 -11.46 -5.35 5.01
CA ALA A 46 -10.25 -4.62 4.65
C ALA A 46 -10.63 -3.39 3.82
N TYR A 47 -9.97 -2.26 4.08
CA TYR A 47 -10.46 -0.99 3.57
C TYR A 47 -9.39 -0.13 2.95
N GLY A 48 -9.79 0.59 1.90
CA GLY A 48 -9.02 1.67 1.31
C GLY A 48 -7.89 1.22 0.41
N ILE A 49 -7.07 2.16 -0.01
CA ILE A 49 -5.98 1.91 -0.95
C ILE A 49 -5.07 0.77 -0.48
N PRO A 50 -4.59 0.78 0.78
CA PRO A 50 -3.70 -0.30 1.23
C PRO A 50 -4.44 -1.54 1.74
N GLN A 51 -5.76 -1.51 1.78
CA GLN A 51 -6.57 -2.60 2.33
C GLN A 51 -6.18 -2.93 3.76
N ALA A 52 -6.24 -1.91 4.61
CA ALA A 52 -5.95 -2.05 6.04
C ALA A 52 -7.00 -2.92 6.71
N LEU A 53 -6.57 -3.77 7.64
CA LEU A 53 -7.48 -4.66 8.34
C LEU A 53 -7.17 -4.67 9.84
N PRO A 54 -8.04 -4.15 10.66
CA PRO A 54 -9.24 -3.39 10.27
C PRO A 54 -8.87 -2.03 9.68
N GLY A 55 -9.76 -1.50 8.89
CA GLY A 55 -9.54 -0.20 8.26
C GLY A 55 -9.24 0.90 9.28
N SER A 56 -9.84 0.81 10.45
CA SER A 56 -9.66 1.81 11.50
C SER A 56 -8.23 1.97 12.00
N LYS A 57 -7.34 1.04 11.67
CA LYS A 57 -5.91 1.21 11.95
C LYS A 57 -5.38 2.49 11.32
N MET A 58 -5.97 2.88 10.20
CA MET A 58 -5.53 4.08 9.49
C MET A 58 -5.87 5.38 10.21
N ALA A 59 -6.67 5.31 11.27
CA ALA A 59 -6.96 6.48 12.08
C ALA A 59 -5.70 7.07 12.73
N SER A 60 -4.66 6.27 12.89
CA SER A 60 -3.39 6.78 13.43
C SER A 60 -2.73 7.79 12.49
N ALA A 61 -3.08 7.77 11.21
CA ALA A 61 -2.55 8.71 10.24
C ALA A 61 -3.45 9.94 10.05
N GLY A 62 -4.70 9.86 10.47
CA GLY A 62 -5.64 10.98 10.38
C GLY A 62 -7.06 10.53 10.58
N ALA A 63 -7.86 11.41 11.17
CA ALA A 63 -9.27 11.13 11.45
C ALA A 63 -10.09 10.94 10.18
N ASP A 64 -9.60 11.48 9.06
CA ASP A 64 -10.28 11.42 7.77
C ASP A 64 -9.89 10.19 6.94
N TRP A 65 -9.39 9.17 7.58
CA TRP A 65 -8.86 7.99 6.90
C TRP A 65 -9.87 7.30 5.96
N GLN A 66 -11.16 7.46 6.23
CA GLN A 66 -12.18 6.79 5.41
C GLN A 66 -12.34 7.42 4.03
N THR A 67 -11.96 8.67 3.88
CA THR A 67 -12.25 9.41 2.66
C THR A 67 -11.03 10.07 2.01
N ASN A 68 -9.95 10.25 2.75
CA ASN A 68 -8.79 10.98 2.25
C ASN A 68 -7.70 10.04 1.76
N PRO A 69 -7.46 9.98 0.43
CA PRO A 69 -6.43 9.09 -0.09
C PRO A 69 -5.04 9.40 0.44
N VAL A 70 -4.73 10.65 0.72
CA VAL A 70 -3.41 11.02 1.25
C VAL A 70 -3.19 10.40 2.62
N THR A 71 -4.22 10.44 3.48
CA THR A 71 -4.14 9.82 4.80
C THR A 71 -3.91 8.32 4.69
N GLN A 72 -4.62 7.67 3.77
CA GLN A 72 -4.48 6.23 3.55
C GLN A 72 -3.10 5.89 3.02
N ILE A 73 -2.60 6.68 2.08
CA ILE A 73 -1.28 6.46 1.50
C ILE A 73 -0.21 6.62 2.58
N ASN A 74 -0.30 7.68 3.37
CA ASN A 74 0.68 7.90 4.45
C ASN A 74 0.69 6.75 5.45
N TRP A 75 -0.48 6.26 5.84
CA TRP A 75 -0.53 5.10 6.71
C TRP A 75 0.16 3.89 6.08
N GLY A 76 -0.16 3.64 4.81
CA GLY A 76 0.40 2.51 4.09
C GLY A 76 1.92 2.59 3.97
N LEU A 77 2.43 3.78 3.71
CA LEU A 77 3.87 3.98 3.59
C LEU A 77 4.59 3.70 4.92
N VAL A 78 4.02 4.15 6.03
CA VAL A 78 4.59 3.86 7.34
C VAL A 78 4.58 2.34 7.59
N ALA A 79 3.47 1.70 7.30
CA ALA A 79 3.33 0.27 7.55
C ALA A 79 4.26 -0.57 6.69
N THR A 80 4.61 -0.10 5.49
CA THR A 80 5.47 -0.86 4.58
C THR A 80 6.93 -0.44 4.58
N ALA A 81 7.26 0.66 5.25
CA ALA A 81 8.55 1.35 5.08
C ALA A 81 9.77 0.43 5.09
N GLY A 82 9.93 -0.33 6.15
CA GLY A 82 11.09 -1.20 6.25
C GLY A 82 11.01 -2.39 5.32
N ARG A 83 9.82 -2.88 5.09
CA ARG A 83 9.63 -4.12 4.36
C ARG A 83 9.76 -3.98 2.85
N VAL A 84 9.27 -2.87 2.30
CA VAL A 84 9.42 -2.63 0.88
C VAL A 84 10.90 -2.48 0.53
N ARG A 85 11.63 -1.72 1.32
CA ARG A 85 13.05 -1.52 1.07
C ARG A 85 13.83 -2.81 1.20
N ARG A 86 13.53 -3.59 2.24
CA ARG A 86 14.20 -4.86 2.46
C ARG A 86 13.94 -5.83 1.32
N SER A 87 12.69 -5.90 0.87
CA SER A 87 12.34 -6.78 -0.23
C SER A 87 13.10 -6.43 -1.50
N ARG A 88 13.20 -5.14 -1.78
CA ARG A 88 13.92 -4.70 -2.98
C ARG A 88 15.39 -5.08 -2.92
N ILE A 89 16.00 -4.95 -1.75
CA ILE A 89 17.41 -5.30 -1.59
C ILE A 89 17.61 -6.80 -1.77
N GLN A 90 16.74 -7.61 -1.20
CA GLN A 90 16.88 -9.04 -1.22
C GLN A 90 16.53 -9.68 -2.55
N THR A 91 15.63 -9.06 -3.30
CA THR A 91 15.18 -9.62 -4.56
C THR A 91 15.16 -8.55 -5.63
N PRO A 92 16.33 -8.00 -5.97
CA PRO A 92 16.39 -6.82 -6.82
C PRO A 92 15.90 -7.05 -8.26
N SER A 93 15.87 -8.26 -8.72
CA SER A 93 15.45 -8.54 -10.09
C SER A 93 14.19 -9.37 -10.13
N VAL A 94 13.30 -9.08 -9.25
CA VAL A 94 12.07 -9.84 -9.10
C VAL A 94 11.22 -9.91 -10.33
N GLY A 95 11.16 -8.83 -11.05
CA GLY A 95 10.33 -8.79 -12.23
C GLY A 95 8.87 -8.95 -11.91
N THR A 96 8.26 -9.97 -12.43
CA THR A 96 6.81 -10.15 -12.35
C THR A 96 6.33 -10.60 -10.98
N ASP A 97 7.22 -11.05 -10.13
CA ASP A 97 6.80 -11.58 -8.84
C ASP A 97 7.00 -10.60 -7.70
N GLN A 98 7.09 -9.33 -8.01
CA GLN A 98 7.30 -8.31 -6.98
C GLN A 98 6.23 -8.32 -5.92
N LEU A 99 4.97 -8.52 -6.33
CA LEU A 99 3.86 -8.54 -5.40
C LEU A 99 3.97 -9.68 -4.40
N GLY A 100 4.44 -10.82 -4.85
CA GLY A 100 4.54 -12.00 -4.00
C GLY A 100 5.45 -11.77 -2.82
N TRP A 101 6.64 -11.26 -3.04
CA TRP A 101 7.55 -11.12 -1.92
C TRP A 101 7.30 -9.85 -1.11
N VAL A 102 6.69 -8.84 -1.66
CA VAL A 102 6.23 -7.72 -0.82
C VAL A 102 5.18 -8.22 0.16
N ARG A 103 4.26 -9.03 -0.33
CA ARG A 103 3.23 -9.63 0.51
C ARG A 103 3.86 -10.53 1.59
N GLU A 104 4.86 -11.29 1.24
CA GLU A 104 5.56 -12.16 2.15
C GLU A 104 6.21 -11.40 3.29
N PHE A 105 6.82 -10.26 2.98
CA PHE A 105 7.52 -9.47 3.99
C PHE A 105 6.61 -8.58 4.82
N ASN A 106 5.42 -8.32 4.34
CA ASN A 106 4.53 -7.43 5.06
C ASN A 106 3.08 -7.94 5.03
N PRO A 107 2.86 -9.10 5.62
CA PRO A 107 1.52 -9.70 5.60
C PRO A 107 0.46 -8.84 6.28
N SER A 108 0.85 -7.94 7.17
CA SER A 108 -0.12 -7.10 7.86
C SER A 108 -0.77 -6.05 6.97
N LEU A 109 -0.21 -5.80 5.80
CA LEU A 109 -0.81 -4.90 4.83
C LEU A 109 -1.86 -5.59 3.99
N PHE A 110 -1.82 -6.90 3.97
CA PHE A 110 -2.69 -7.68 3.11
C PHE A 110 -3.70 -8.40 3.94
N ASN A 111 -4.91 -8.37 3.46
CA ASN A 111 -5.92 -9.26 3.97
C ASN A 111 -5.81 -10.54 3.12
N PRO A 112 -5.71 -11.72 3.74
CA PRO A 112 -5.63 -12.95 2.96
C PRO A 112 -6.75 -13.09 1.94
N ALA A 113 -7.93 -12.62 2.24
CA ALA A 113 -9.04 -12.69 1.30
C ALA A 113 -8.84 -11.75 0.11
N SER A 114 -8.26 -10.59 0.32
CA SER A 114 -7.97 -9.66 -0.77
C SER A 114 -6.78 -10.12 -1.60
N ALA A 115 -5.81 -10.73 -0.95
CA ALA A 115 -4.59 -11.13 -1.61
C ALA A 115 -4.77 -12.34 -2.51
N GLN A 116 -5.82 -13.08 -2.29
CA GLN A 116 -6.12 -14.25 -3.07
C GLN A 116 -6.95 -13.89 -4.29
#